data_7b8c7633387a55bdb4eddc07fd6b7366
#
_entry.id   7b8c7633387a55bdb4eddc07fd6b7366
#
_cell.length_a   1.000
_cell.length_b   1.000
_cell.length_c   1.000
_cell.angle_alpha   90.00
_cell.angle_beta   90.00
_cell.angle_gamma   90.00
#
_symmetry.space_group_name_H-M   'P 1'
#
loop_
_entity.id
_entity.type
_entity.pdbx_description
1 polymer ?
#
loop_
_entity_poly.entity_id
_entity_poly.type
_entity_poly.pdbx_seq_one_letter_code
_entity_poly.pdbx_strand_id
1 'polypeptide(L)'
;MNLPLIDVVIPCYNTEQTLVRAVESVLQQNNLGHLWLIDDASTDNTFALALQLAAQYPDRISVEQMPKNSGVAMARNWGAMLSAKSAVDFVAFLDADDAYEPGALEVAAATFYFQPDTSVVRL
;
A
#
# COMPACT_ATOMS: atom_id res chain seq x y z
N MET A 1 17.59 -9.54 14.46
CA MET A 1 16.89 -8.28 14.70
C MET A 1 15.56 -8.31 13.96
N ASN A 2 14.47 -8.11 14.68
CA ASN A 2 13.13 -8.07 14.06
C ASN A 2 12.78 -6.62 13.75
N LEU A 3 12.74 -6.28 12.45
CA LEU A 3 12.29 -4.97 12.02
C LEU A 3 10.77 -4.89 12.09
N PRO A 4 10.20 -3.69 12.34
CA PRO A 4 8.75 -3.53 12.35
C PRO A 4 8.15 -3.85 11.00
N LEU A 5 6.93 -4.39 11.02
CA LEU A 5 6.14 -4.56 9.82
C LEU A 5 5.55 -3.21 9.41
N ILE A 6 5.38 -3.03 8.11
CA ILE A 6 4.83 -1.80 7.54
C ILE A 6 3.66 -2.17 6.63
N ASP A 7 2.50 -1.55 6.88
CA ASP A 7 1.39 -1.62 5.95
C ASP A 7 1.66 -0.69 4.77
N VAL A 8 1.16 -1.06 3.60
CA VAL A 8 1.28 -0.20 2.41
C VAL A 8 -0.10 0.11 1.87
N VAL A 9 -0.31 1.36 1.49
CA VAL A 9 -1.52 1.83 0.85
C VAL A 9 -1.19 2.26 -0.58
N ILE A 10 -1.90 1.70 -1.55
CA ILE A 10 -1.81 2.11 -2.96
C ILE A 10 -3.15 2.73 -3.35
N PRO A 11 -3.22 4.06 -3.51
CA PRO A 11 -4.41 4.68 -4.08
C PRO A 11 -4.43 4.41 -5.58
N CYS A 12 -5.58 4.00 -6.12
CA CYS A 12 -5.71 3.58 -7.50
C CYS A 12 -6.78 4.41 -8.20
N TYR A 13 -6.45 4.99 -9.34
CA TYR A 13 -7.43 5.61 -10.22
C TYR A 13 -6.99 5.46 -11.66
N ASN A 14 -7.72 4.62 -12.42
CA ASN A 14 -7.45 4.39 -13.84
C ASN A 14 -5.98 3.97 -14.09
N THR A 15 -5.54 2.96 -13.35
CA THR A 15 -4.15 2.48 -13.37
C THR A 15 -4.05 1.01 -13.77
N GLU A 16 -4.95 0.54 -14.64
CA GLU A 16 -5.00 -0.88 -15.00
C GLU A 16 -3.70 -1.39 -15.64
N GLN A 17 -2.92 -0.51 -16.28
CA GLN A 17 -1.69 -0.92 -16.96
C GLN A 17 -0.48 -1.03 -16.03
N THR A 18 -0.53 -0.39 -14.87
CA THR A 18 0.62 -0.32 -13.97
C THR A 18 0.40 -0.99 -12.61
N LEU A 19 -0.85 -1.29 -12.27
CA LEU A 19 -1.20 -1.75 -10.92
C LEU A 19 -0.52 -3.07 -10.56
N VAL A 20 -0.45 -4.03 -11.46
CA VAL A 20 0.17 -5.34 -11.17
C VAL A 20 1.63 -5.16 -10.78
N ARG A 21 2.37 -4.33 -11.53
CA ARG A 21 3.77 -4.06 -11.24
C ARG A 21 3.95 -3.42 -9.86
N ALA A 22 3.10 -2.43 -9.54
CA ALA A 22 3.14 -1.78 -8.24
C ALA A 22 2.89 -2.80 -7.11
N VAL A 23 1.85 -3.62 -7.24
CA VAL A 23 1.47 -4.63 -6.25
C VAL A 23 2.59 -5.66 -6.08
N GLU A 24 3.15 -6.17 -7.17
CA GLU A 24 4.23 -7.15 -7.08
C GLU A 24 5.45 -6.59 -6.36
N SER A 25 5.78 -5.31 -6.58
CA SER A 25 6.91 -4.69 -5.89
C SER A 25 6.71 -4.61 -4.38
N VAL A 26 5.46 -4.47 -3.93
CA VAL A 26 5.12 -4.46 -2.51
C VAL A 26 5.15 -5.88 -1.93
N LEU A 27 4.58 -6.86 -2.65
CA LEU A 27 4.52 -8.24 -2.18
C LEU A 27 5.90 -8.87 -2.01
N GLN A 28 6.91 -8.36 -2.69
CA GLN A 28 8.29 -8.85 -2.58
C GLN A 28 9.02 -8.30 -1.35
N GLN A 29 8.44 -7.34 -0.64
CA GLN A 29 9.07 -6.77 0.55
C GLN A 29 8.97 -7.74 1.72
N ASN A 30 10.08 -7.93 2.46
CA ASN A 30 10.14 -8.93 3.53
C ASN A 30 9.37 -8.52 4.78
N ASN A 31 9.21 -7.23 4.99
CA ASN A 31 8.57 -6.71 6.20
C ASN A 31 7.22 -6.04 5.92
N LEU A 32 6.53 -6.52 4.90
CA LEU A 32 5.17 -6.08 4.62
C LEU A 32 4.23 -6.59 5.71
N GLY A 33 3.42 -5.69 6.29
CA GLY A 33 2.32 -6.06 7.15
C GLY A 33 1.12 -6.47 6.31
N HIS A 34 0.45 -5.49 5.70
CA HIS A 34 -0.71 -5.71 4.84
C HIS A 34 -0.73 -4.67 3.72
N LEU A 35 -1.26 -5.06 2.57
CA LEU A 35 -1.39 -4.15 1.41
C LEU A 35 -2.86 -3.77 1.23
N TRP A 36 -3.12 -2.48 1.22
CA TRP A 36 -4.44 -1.88 1.05
C TRP A 36 -4.51 -1.23 -0.32
N LEU A 37 -5.38 -1.73 -1.19
CA LEU A 37 -5.66 -1.13 -2.50
C LEU A 37 -6.94 -0.32 -2.36
N ILE A 38 -6.85 0.99 -2.55
CA ILE A 38 -7.99 1.91 -2.40
C ILE A 38 -8.33 2.45 -3.77
N ASP A 39 -9.38 1.93 -4.36
CA ASP A 39 -9.83 2.37 -5.68
C ASP A 39 -10.68 3.63 -5.56
N ASP A 40 -10.27 4.68 -6.22
CA ASP A 40 -10.93 5.99 -6.18
C ASP A 40 -11.99 6.11 -7.28
N ALA A 41 -12.86 5.12 -7.36
CA ALA A 41 -13.95 5.04 -8.33
C ALA A 41 -13.45 5.08 -9.78
N SER A 42 -12.51 4.20 -10.10
CA SER A 42 -11.96 4.05 -11.46
C SER A 42 -13.04 3.76 -12.48
N THR A 43 -12.87 4.28 -13.69
CA THR A 43 -13.77 4.05 -14.81
C THR A 43 -13.26 2.98 -15.78
N ASP A 44 -12.02 2.52 -15.60
CA ASP A 44 -11.44 1.43 -16.37
C ASP A 44 -11.52 0.11 -15.59
N ASN A 45 -10.69 -0.88 -15.91
CA ASN A 45 -10.69 -2.19 -15.26
C ASN A 45 -9.85 -2.25 -13.97
N THR A 46 -9.40 -1.13 -13.44
CA THR A 46 -8.54 -1.08 -12.25
C THR A 46 -9.18 -1.80 -11.06
N PHE A 47 -10.44 -1.52 -10.77
CA PHE A 47 -11.10 -2.12 -9.62
C PHE A 47 -11.25 -3.64 -9.77
N ALA A 48 -11.64 -4.11 -10.96
CA ALA A 48 -11.76 -5.55 -11.23
C ALA A 48 -10.40 -6.23 -11.06
N LEU A 49 -9.33 -5.60 -11.54
CA LEU A 49 -7.97 -6.13 -11.41
C LEU A 49 -7.53 -6.17 -9.95
N ALA A 50 -7.85 -5.13 -9.18
CA ALA A 50 -7.56 -5.09 -7.75
C ALA A 50 -8.24 -6.24 -7.01
N LEU A 51 -9.51 -6.51 -7.34
CA LEU A 51 -10.24 -7.64 -6.75
C LEU A 51 -9.60 -8.98 -7.10
N GLN A 52 -9.12 -9.15 -8.34
CA GLN A 52 -8.42 -10.37 -8.74
C GLN A 52 -7.13 -10.56 -7.94
N LEU A 53 -6.36 -9.50 -7.75
CA LEU A 53 -5.13 -9.55 -6.97
C LEU A 53 -5.40 -9.91 -5.51
N ALA A 54 -6.44 -9.32 -4.91
CA ALA A 54 -6.83 -9.65 -3.55
C ALA A 54 -7.29 -11.11 -3.43
N ALA A 55 -7.96 -11.64 -4.45
CA ALA A 55 -8.39 -13.05 -4.46
C ALA A 55 -7.20 -14.00 -4.53
N GLN A 56 -6.11 -13.61 -5.20
CA GLN A 56 -4.88 -14.40 -5.25
C GLN A 56 -4.10 -14.39 -3.93
N TYR A 57 -4.19 -13.28 -3.17
CA TYR A 57 -3.43 -13.09 -1.95
C TYR A 57 -4.36 -12.60 -0.83
N PRO A 58 -5.37 -13.41 -0.44
CA PRO A 58 -6.43 -12.94 0.47
C PRO A 58 -5.93 -12.56 1.86
N ASP A 59 -4.80 -13.15 2.31
CA ASP A 59 -4.22 -12.84 3.61
C ASP A 59 -3.29 -11.63 3.58
N ARG A 60 -2.98 -11.10 2.39
CA ARG A 60 -2.00 -10.03 2.24
C ARG A 60 -2.57 -8.76 1.64
N ILE A 61 -3.67 -8.86 0.88
CA ILE A 61 -4.24 -7.73 0.14
C ILE A 61 -5.71 -7.57 0.49
N SER A 62 -6.10 -6.33 0.79
CA SER A 62 -7.51 -5.94 0.91
C SER A 62 -7.78 -4.81 -0.06
N VAL A 63 -9.00 -4.78 -0.60
CA VAL A 63 -9.45 -3.77 -1.57
C VAL A 63 -10.66 -3.05 -1.02
N GLU A 64 -10.64 -1.73 -1.11
CA GLU A 64 -11.79 -0.88 -0.83
C GLU A 64 -12.01 0.05 -2.00
N GLN A 65 -13.28 0.34 -2.31
CA GLN A 65 -13.63 1.29 -3.36
C GLN A 65 -14.31 2.51 -2.73
N MET A 66 -13.83 3.70 -3.10
CA MET A 66 -14.48 4.93 -2.70
C MET A 66 -15.82 5.07 -3.43
N PRO A 67 -16.86 5.64 -2.81
CA PRO A 67 -18.18 5.74 -3.44
C PRO A 67 -18.19 6.65 -4.67
N LYS A 68 -17.24 7.58 -4.74
CA LYS A 68 -17.06 8.47 -5.90
C LYS A 68 -15.61 8.89 -5.96
N ASN A 69 -15.17 9.40 -7.14
CA ASN A 69 -13.84 9.95 -7.27
C ASN A 69 -13.68 11.13 -6.30
N SER A 70 -12.78 10.99 -5.35
CA SER A 70 -12.57 11.97 -4.29
C SER A 70 -11.13 12.50 -4.23
N GLY A 71 -10.25 11.99 -5.10
CA GLY A 71 -8.87 12.42 -5.19
C GLY A 71 -7.90 11.53 -4.41
N VAL A 72 -6.63 11.59 -4.81
CA VAL A 72 -5.58 10.73 -4.26
C VAL A 72 -5.38 10.95 -2.75
N ALA A 73 -5.51 12.20 -2.27
CA ALA A 73 -5.33 12.50 -0.85
C ALA A 73 -6.40 11.82 -0.01
N MET A 74 -7.65 11.81 -0.47
CA MET A 74 -8.74 11.14 0.24
C MET A 74 -8.56 9.63 0.23
N ALA A 75 -8.12 9.06 -0.88
CA ALA A 75 -7.85 7.63 -0.97
C ALA A 75 -6.71 7.21 -0.04
N ARG A 76 -5.64 7.99 0.04
CA ARG A 76 -4.55 7.75 0.98
C ARG A 76 -5.04 7.80 2.43
N ASN A 77 -5.82 8.82 2.78
CA ASN A 77 -6.36 8.97 4.13
C ASN A 77 -7.25 7.79 4.49
N TRP A 78 -8.08 7.34 3.57
CA TRP A 78 -8.96 6.20 3.80
C TRP A 78 -8.14 4.93 4.07
N GLY A 79 -7.13 4.67 3.24
CA GLY A 79 -6.24 3.53 3.43
C GLY A 79 -5.49 3.60 4.76
N ALA A 80 -5.01 4.78 5.13
CA ALA A 80 -4.32 4.97 6.41
C ALA A 80 -5.25 4.71 7.60
N MET A 81 -6.51 5.11 7.51
CA MET A 81 -7.51 4.83 8.55
C MET A 81 -7.75 3.33 8.70
N LEU A 82 -7.86 2.60 7.58
CA LEU A 82 -8.04 1.15 7.61
C LEU A 82 -6.81 0.46 8.22
N SER A 83 -5.62 0.89 7.82
CA SER A 83 -4.36 0.37 8.36
C SER A 83 -4.23 0.64 9.86
N ALA A 84 -4.70 1.78 10.34
CA ALA A 84 -4.61 2.14 11.75
C ALA A 84 -5.38 1.19 12.66
N LYS A 85 -6.30 0.40 12.13
CA LYS A 85 -7.03 -0.62 12.88
C LYS A 85 -6.28 -1.93 12.99
N SER A 86 -5.15 -2.07 12.30
CA SER A 86 -4.31 -3.26 12.38
C SER A 86 -3.32 -3.13 13.53
N ALA A 87 -2.57 -4.22 13.80
CA ALA A 87 -1.57 -4.23 14.87
C ALA A 87 -0.24 -3.59 14.43
N VAL A 88 -0.17 -3.03 13.24
CA VAL A 88 1.05 -2.48 12.66
C VAL A 88 1.10 -0.97 12.93
N ASP A 89 2.27 -0.49 13.37
CA ASP A 89 2.45 0.90 13.80
C ASP A 89 2.80 1.87 12.66
N PHE A 90 3.16 1.34 11.49
CA PHE A 90 3.66 2.17 10.39
C PHE A 90 2.89 1.91 9.11
N VAL A 91 2.67 2.97 8.33
CA VAL A 91 2.06 2.88 7.02
C VAL A 91 2.94 3.61 6.00
N ALA A 92 3.09 3.02 4.82
CA ALA A 92 3.78 3.62 3.69
C ALA A 92 2.79 3.77 2.54
N PHE A 93 3.10 4.68 1.61
CA PHE A 93 2.27 4.92 0.45
C PHE A 93 3.08 4.66 -0.82
N LEU A 94 2.42 4.11 -1.83
CA LEU A 94 3.01 3.92 -3.14
C LEU A 94 1.98 4.32 -4.19
N ASP A 95 2.37 5.17 -5.13
CA ASP A 95 1.50 5.50 -6.25
C ASP A 95 1.37 4.28 -7.18
N ALA A 96 0.19 4.07 -7.73
CA ALA A 96 -0.10 2.86 -8.52
C ALA A 96 0.67 2.78 -9.84
N ASP A 97 1.33 3.85 -10.26
CA ASP A 97 2.22 3.88 -11.42
C ASP A 97 3.70 3.76 -11.06
N ASP A 98 4.01 3.55 -9.80
CA ASP A 98 5.38 3.37 -9.30
C ASP A 98 5.60 1.93 -8.82
N ALA A 99 6.84 1.65 -8.44
CA ALA A 99 7.23 0.38 -7.85
C ALA A 99 8.33 0.60 -6.83
N TYR A 100 8.30 -0.14 -5.73
CA TYR A 100 9.38 -0.13 -4.76
C TYR A 100 10.57 -0.92 -5.27
N GLU A 101 11.77 -0.45 -4.93
CA GLU A 101 12.97 -1.25 -5.10
C GLU A 101 12.99 -2.40 -4.07
N PRO A 102 13.68 -3.51 -4.37
CA PRO A 102 13.89 -4.56 -3.37
C PRO A 102 14.52 -3.98 -2.10
N GLY A 103 13.96 -4.34 -0.96
CA GLY A 103 14.46 -3.88 0.33
C GLY A 103 14.03 -2.48 0.76
N ALA A 104 13.17 -1.80 -0.02
CA ALA A 104 12.74 -0.43 0.32
C ALA A 104 12.08 -0.35 1.70
N LEU A 105 11.17 -1.26 2.01
CA LEU A 105 10.49 -1.26 3.31
C LEU A 105 11.44 -1.64 4.45
N GLU A 106 12.45 -2.46 4.18
CA GLU A 106 13.46 -2.76 5.19
C GLU A 106 14.28 -1.53 5.55
N VAL A 107 14.63 -0.69 4.57
CA VAL A 107 15.31 0.58 4.83
C VAL A 107 14.44 1.48 5.69
N ALA A 108 13.17 1.62 5.34
CA ALA A 108 12.22 2.43 6.12
C ALA A 108 12.11 1.88 7.55
N ALA A 109 11.92 0.58 7.71
CA ALA A 109 11.79 -0.05 9.01
C ALA A 109 13.04 0.11 9.86
N ALA A 110 14.23 -0.04 9.26
CA ALA A 110 15.50 0.15 9.96
C ALA A 110 15.64 1.59 10.44
N THR A 111 15.22 2.56 9.63
CA THR A 111 15.26 3.97 10.02
C THR A 111 14.38 4.23 11.25
N PHE A 112 13.16 3.71 11.28
CA PHE A 112 12.29 3.84 12.45
C PHE A 112 12.86 3.12 13.67
N TYR A 113 13.49 1.96 13.47
CA TYR A 113 14.07 1.19 14.55
C TYR A 113 15.26 1.90 15.22
N PHE A 114 16.18 2.45 14.41
CA PHE A 114 17.39 3.10 14.91
C PHE A 114 17.21 4.57 15.23
N GLN A 115 16.16 5.20 14.73
CA GLN A 115 15.84 6.61 14.94
C GLN A 115 14.36 6.74 15.30
N PRO A 116 13.97 6.33 16.52
CA PRO A 116 12.55 6.22 16.87
C PRO A 116 11.78 7.54 16.85
N ASP A 117 12.49 8.68 16.86
CA ASP A 117 11.85 9.99 16.73
C ASP A 117 11.54 10.36 15.28
N THR A 118 11.98 9.54 14.31
CA THR A 118 11.67 9.77 12.91
C THR A 118 10.19 9.47 12.66
N SER A 119 9.46 10.41 12.05
CA SER A 119 8.05 10.22 11.72
C SER A 119 7.80 10.04 10.22
N VAL A 120 8.76 10.40 9.36
CA VAL A 120 8.65 10.28 7.91
C VAL A 120 9.96 9.78 7.33
N VAL A 121 9.88 8.80 6.43
CA VAL A 121 11.01 8.33 5.64
C VAL A 121 10.64 8.44 4.16
N ARG A 122 11.52 9.04 3.37
CA ARG A 122 11.37 9.09 1.93
C ARG A 122 12.16 7.96 1.29
N LEU A 123 11.48 7.19 0.47
CA LEU A 123 12.07 6.06 -0.23
C LEU A 123 12.38 6.39 -1.68
#